data_083049f777ea1ddddaf442b7fffd8d33
#
_entry.id   083049f777ea1ddddaf442b7fffd8d33
#
_cell.length_a   1.000
_cell.length_b   1.000
_cell.length_c   1.000
_cell.angle_alpha   90.00
_cell.angle_beta   90.00
_cell.angle_gamma   90.00
#
_symmetry.space_group_name_H-M   'P 1'
#
loop_
_entity.id
_entity.type
_entity.pdbx_description
1 polymer ?
#
loop_
_entity_poly.entity_id
_entity_poly.type
_entity_poly.pdbx_seq_one_letter_code
_entity_poly.pdbx_strand_id
1 'polypeptide(L)'
;IENLNYDLNIEKLSLSALNLASKEDDVFFKGELSSSITNHYSDNNFSKEFHVKFPKISSKKEDNLFNDFTIEFNQNKNLKKLMIDKSDLFNFELNGNFLFTDINKLFFNSIAKIYPFFKPYMINKDQYINFNLELKSKLVNSLYPNFSIPNNSFIKGLISEKDIKSFIEINLPLLQFGDYKLENISFKGYPYKKNNNSNLFASKFFYDGNVISDLSLISYVNKDKLDFQFKANNIN
;
A
#
# COMPACT_ATOMS: atom_id res chain seq x y z
N ILE A 1 34.77 2.79 -1.56
CA ILE A 1 33.52 3.24 -2.18
C ILE A 1 33.52 2.68 -3.59
N GLU A 2 32.51 1.92 -3.94
CA GLU A 2 32.26 1.50 -5.32
C GLU A 2 30.98 2.16 -5.83
N ASN A 3 31.06 2.72 -7.04
CA ASN A 3 29.92 3.28 -7.73
C ASN A 3 29.61 2.43 -8.97
N LEU A 4 28.38 1.99 -9.09
CA LEU A 4 27.86 1.26 -10.25
C LEU A 4 26.67 2.02 -10.84
N ASN A 5 26.75 2.31 -12.12
CA ASN A 5 25.65 2.94 -12.87
C ASN A 5 25.16 2.00 -13.95
N TYR A 6 23.88 1.94 -14.16
CA TYR A 6 23.28 1.21 -15.28
C TYR A 6 21.96 1.85 -15.71
N ASP A 7 21.62 1.66 -16.97
CA ASP A 7 20.38 2.12 -17.59
C ASP A 7 19.61 0.91 -18.14
N LEU A 8 18.32 0.93 -17.96
CA LEU A 8 17.38 -0.07 -18.43
C LEU A 8 16.21 0.59 -19.15
N ASN A 9 15.95 0.20 -20.38
CA ASN A 9 14.73 0.60 -21.07
C ASN A 9 13.65 -0.47 -20.90
N ILE A 10 12.52 -0.08 -20.32
CA ILE A 10 11.35 -0.93 -20.12
C ILE A 10 10.36 -0.64 -21.24
N GLU A 11 10.40 -1.42 -22.30
CA GLU A 11 9.48 -1.25 -23.43
C GLU A 11 8.06 -1.72 -23.09
N LYS A 12 7.94 -2.79 -22.30
CA LYS A 12 6.63 -3.37 -21.93
C LYS A 12 6.75 -4.26 -20.70
N LEU A 13 6.21 -3.81 -19.57
CA LEU A 13 6.06 -4.58 -18.34
C LEU A 13 4.58 -4.79 -18.06
N SER A 14 4.11 -6.04 -18.16
CA SER A 14 2.69 -6.35 -17.88
C SER A 14 2.37 -6.20 -16.40
N LEU A 15 1.49 -5.27 -16.06
CA LEU A 15 1.04 -5.06 -14.68
C LEU A 15 0.04 -6.14 -14.25
N SER A 16 -0.70 -6.72 -15.18
CA SER A 16 -1.57 -7.86 -14.89
C SER A 16 -0.80 -9.14 -14.56
N ALA A 17 0.36 -9.35 -15.18
CA ALA A 17 1.25 -10.47 -14.84
C ALA A 17 1.83 -10.34 -13.42
N LEU A 18 1.94 -9.12 -12.90
CA LEU A 18 2.34 -8.81 -11.52
C LEU A 18 1.16 -8.77 -10.53
N ASN A 19 -0.05 -9.07 -10.98
CA ASN A 19 -1.31 -8.92 -10.22
C ASN A 19 -1.57 -7.48 -9.70
N LEU A 20 -1.07 -6.48 -10.41
CA LEU A 20 -1.28 -5.06 -10.11
C LEU A 20 -2.42 -4.43 -10.93
N ALA A 21 -2.96 -5.15 -11.91
CA ALA A 21 -4.08 -4.71 -12.73
C ALA A 21 -4.92 -5.91 -13.17
N SER A 22 -6.14 -5.65 -13.67
CA SER A 22 -6.99 -6.67 -14.25
C SER A 22 -6.36 -7.28 -15.51
N LYS A 23 -6.53 -8.59 -15.72
CA LYS A 23 -6.06 -9.28 -16.93
C LYS A 23 -6.83 -8.83 -18.18
N GLU A 24 -8.06 -8.40 -18.01
CA GLU A 24 -8.94 -7.97 -19.11
C GLU A 24 -8.52 -6.63 -19.71
N ASP A 25 -7.92 -5.75 -18.90
CA ASP A 25 -7.56 -4.39 -19.31
C ASP A 25 -6.20 -4.33 -20.03
N ASP A 26 -5.39 -5.39 -19.98
CA ASP A 26 -4.08 -5.50 -20.67
C ASP A 26 -3.17 -4.29 -20.39
N VAL A 27 -2.97 -3.98 -19.12
CA VAL A 27 -2.27 -2.78 -18.68
C VAL A 27 -0.75 -3.00 -18.63
N PHE A 28 0.00 -2.09 -19.21
CA PHE A 28 1.46 -2.14 -19.29
C PHE A 28 2.11 -0.89 -18.72
N PHE A 29 3.24 -1.08 -18.05
CA PHE A 29 4.17 -0.01 -17.71
C PHE A 29 5.28 0.07 -18.75
N LYS A 30 5.67 1.28 -19.11
CA LYS A 30 6.82 1.62 -19.96
C LYS A 30 7.60 2.75 -19.31
N GLY A 31 8.91 2.81 -19.57
CA GLY A 31 9.75 3.91 -19.08
C GLY A 31 11.23 3.56 -19.14
N GLU A 32 12.06 4.54 -18.87
CA GLU A 32 13.51 4.39 -18.74
C GLU A 32 13.86 4.38 -17.24
N LEU A 33 14.67 3.44 -16.84
CA LEU A 33 15.19 3.32 -15.49
C LEU A 33 16.70 3.51 -15.51
N SER A 34 17.19 4.57 -14.94
CA SER A 34 18.61 4.74 -14.65
C SER A 34 18.87 4.53 -13.16
N SER A 35 20.03 3.99 -12.84
CA SER A 35 20.38 3.70 -11.44
C SER A 35 21.79 4.09 -11.13
N SER A 36 22.00 4.72 -9.97
CA SER A 36 23.28 4.90 -9.32
C SER A 36 23.33 4.12 -8.00
N ILE A 37 24.37 3.34 -7.80
CA ILE A 37 24.57 2.53 -6.61
C ILE A 37 25.88 2.97 -5.97
N THR A 38 25.84 3.35 -4.70
CA THR A 38 27.02 3.67 -3.92
C THR A 38 27.14 2.72 -2.73
N ASN A 39 28.24 1.98 -2.65
CA ASN A 39 28.53 1.08 -1.55
C ASN A 39 29.65 1.63 -0.68
N HIS A 40 29.44 1.66 0.64
CA HIS A 40 30.44 1.95 1.67
C HIS A 40 30.71 0.68 2.47
N TYR A 41 31.69 -0.12 2.03
CA TYR A 41 31.94 -1.44 2.62
C TYR A 41 32.39 -1.42 4.08
N SER A 42 33.09 -0.35 4.52
CA SER A 42 33.61 -0.27 5.89
C SER A 42 32.55 -0.23 6.97
N ASP A 43 31.33 0.23 6.66
CA ASP A 43 30.31 0.56 7.66
C ASP A 43 29.01 -0.21 7.49
N ASN A 44 28.95 -1.19 6.59
CA ASN A 44 27.71 -1.86 6.15
C ASN A 44 26.62 -0.85 5.70
N ASN A 45 27.06 0.27 5.16
CA ASN A 45 26.20 1.31 4.62
C ASN A 45 26.08 1.13 3.10
N PHE A 46 24.87 1.31 2.60
CA PHE A 46 24.56 1.11 1.21
C PHE A 46 23.47 2.08 0.79
N SER A 47 23.67 2.76 -0.33
CA SER A 47 22.62 3.59 -0.94
C SER A 47 22.45 3.25 -2.40
N LYS A 48 21.21 3.30 -2.85
CA LYS A 48 20.82 3.18 -4.25
C LYS A 48 19.82 4.27 -4.58
N GLU A 49 20.02 4.86 -5.74
CA GLU A 49 19.07 5.80 -6.31
C GLU A 49 18.69 5.32 -7.71
N PHE A 50 17.40 5.30 -7.97
CA PHE A 50 16.83 4.94 -9.24
C PHE A 50 16.01 6.11 -9.76
N HIS A 51 16.32 6.56 -10.96
CA HIS A 51 15.53 7.56 -11.67
C HIS A 51 14.64 6.88 -12.68
N VAL A 52 13.35 7.11 -12.60
CA VAL A 52 12.37 6.62 -13.56
C VAL A 52 11.98 7.80 -14.46
N LYS A 53 12.33 7.70 -15.74
CA LYS A 53 12.06 8.71 -16.76
C LYS A 53 10.95 8.25 -17.69
N PHE A 54 10.16 9.22 -18.17
CA PHE A 54 9.06 9.00 -19.11
C PHE A 54 8.12 7.85 -18.70
N PRO A 55 7.75 7.73 -17.41
CA PRO A 55 6.88 6.66 -16.98
C PRO A 55 5.51 6.79 -17.63
N LYS A 56 5.03 5.69 -18.20
CA LYS A 56 3.77 5.61 -18.91
C LYS A 56 3.03 4.34 -18.53
N ILE A 57 1.74 4.46 -18.24
CA ILE A 57 0.83 3.33 -18.10
C ILE A 57 -0.09 3.33 -19.33
N SER A 58 -0.02 2.26 -20.10
CA SER A 58 -0.80 2.06 -21.31
C SER A 58 -1.86 0.99 -21.08
N SER A 59 -3.08 1.24 -21.48
CA SER A 59 -4.17 0.27 -21.48
C SER A 59 -4.78 0.20 -22.89
N LYS A 60 -5.79 -0.67 -23.10
CA LYS A 60 -6.54 -0.73 -24.36
C LYS A 60 -7.28 0.58 -24.69
N LYS A 61 -7.58 1.39 -23.68
CA LYS A 61 -8.40 2.59 -23.81
C LYS A 61 -7.59 3.87 -23.95
N GLU A 62 -6.49 3.96 -23.22
CA GLU A 62 -5.71 5.19 -23.13
C GLU A 62 -4.27 4.98 -22.70
N ASP A 63 -3.47 5.98 -22.92
CA ASP A 63 -2.10 6.11 -22.49
C ASP A 63 -1.98 7.24 -21.46
N ASN A 64 -1.54 6.92 -20.27
CA ASN A 64 -1.30 7.89 -19.20
C ASN A 64 0.19 8.13 -19.01
N LEU A 65 0.64 9.36 -19.26
CA LEU A 65 2.00 9.83 -19.00
C LEU A 65 2.10 10.38 -17.58
N PHE A 66 3.20 10.10 -16.92
CA PHE A 66 3.49 10.57 -15.56
C PHE A 66 4.79 11.37 -15.54
N ASN A 67 4.96 12.18 -14.51
CA ASN A 67 6.21 12.87 -14.29
C ASN A 67 7.32 11.92 -13.90
N ASP A 68 8.56 12.28 -14.23
CA ASP A 68 9.75 11.57 -13.78
C ASP A 68 9.80 11.58 -12.27
N PHE A 69 10.27 10.48 -11.68
CA PHE A 69 10.40 10.36 -10.22
C PHE A 69 11.65 9.56 -9.83
N THR A 70 12.01 9.68 -8.57
CA THR A 70 13.17 9.00 -8.00
C THR A 70 12.71 7.99 -6.95
N ILE A 71 13.38 6.82 -6.94
CA ILE A 71 13.29 5.82 -5.89
C ILE A 71 14.61 5.81 -5.15
N GLU A 72 14.60 6.16 -3.89
CA GLU A 72 15.77 6.14 -3.02
C GLU A 72 15.73 4.94 -2.10
N PHE A 73 16.82 4.18 -2.05
CA PHE A 73 17.01 3.11 -1.10
C PHE A 73 18.29 3.33 -0.31
N ASN A 74 18.17 3.39 1.01
CA ASN A 74 19.28 3.53 1.92
C ASN A 74 19.27 2.39 2.94
N GLN A 75 20.43 1.81 3.19
CA GLN A 75 20.63 0.84 4.24
C GLN A 75 21.80 1.27 5.14
N ASN A 76 21.55 1.28 6.44
CA ASN A 76 22.57 1.48 7.47
C ASN A 76 22.47 0.29 8.43
N LYS A 77 23.45 -0.62 8.36
CA LYS A 77 23.42 -1.92 9.06
C LYS A 77 22.14 -2.70 8.74
N ASN A 78 21.25 -2.86 9.72
CA ASN A 78 19.99 -3.58 9.56
C ASN A 78 18.81 -2.66 9.24
N LEU A 79 18.99 -1.35 9.42
CA LEU A 79 17.93 -0.38 9.14
C LEU A 79 17.91 -0.06 7.65
N LYS A 80 16.74 -0.14 7.07
CA LYS A 80 16.48 0.14 5.65
C LYS A 80 15.45 1.23 5.52
N LYS A 81 15.63 2.09 4.53
CA LYS A 81 14.67 3.09 4.11
C LYS A 81 14.50 3.00 2.59
N LEU A 82 13.26 2.89 2.13
CA LEU A 82 12.86 3.02 0.74
C LEU A 82 11.91 4.20 0.64
N MET A 83 12.16 5.11 -0.27
CA MET A 83 11.36 6.31 -0.46
C MET A 83 11.08 6.56 -1.95
N ILE A 84 9.84 6.90 -2.26
CA ILE A 84 9.40 7.44 -3.54
C ILE A 84 8.65 8.72 -3.20
N ASP A 85 9.20 9.85 -3.60
CA ASP A 85 8.64 11.17 -3.34
C ASP A 85 8.38 11.93 -4.62
N LYS A 86 7.45 12.91 -4.56
CA LYS A 86 7.09 13.80 -5.68
C LYS A 86 6.60 13.09 -6.94
N SER A 87 6.20 11.83 -6.84
CA SER A 87 5.59 11.12 -7.96
C SER A 87 4.11 11.51 -8.11
N ASP A 88 3.64 11.67 -9.32
CA ASP A 88 2.21 11.80 -9.61
C ASP A 88 1.48 10.45 -9.73
N LEU A 89 2.22 9.33 -9.52
CA LEU A 89 1.66 7.99 -9.33
C LEU A 89 1.25 7.76 -7.87
N PHE A 90 2.21 7.88 -6.96
CA PHE A 90 2.06 7.71 -5.52
C PHE A 90 3.30 8.22 -4.80
N ASN A 91 3.17 8.58 -3.53
CA ASN A 91 4.31 8.74 -2.64
C ASN A 91 4.38 7.53 -1.70
N PHE A 92 5.58 7.04 -1.45
CA PHE A 92 5.78 5.85 -0.63
C PHE A 92 7.01 6.01 0.25
N GLU A 93 6.86 5.67 1.50
CA GLU A 93 7.95 5.53 2.45
C GLU A 93 7.83 4.19 3.17
N LEU A 94 8.93 3.46 3.22
CA LEU A 94 9.06 2.22 3.98
C LEU A 94 10.36 2.29 4.76
N ASN A 95 10.31 2.16 6.08
CA ASN A 95 11.51 2.13 6.91
C ASN A 95 11.40 1.08 8.01
N GLY A 96 12.54 0.54 8.44
CA GLY A 96 12.58 -0.46 9.50
C GLY A 96 13.74 -1.43 9.42
N ASN A 97 13.66 -2.46 10.25
CA ASN A 97 14.53 -3.62 10.22
C ASN A 97 13.75 -4.79 9.60
N PHE A 98 14.02 -5.11 8.36
CA PHE A 98 13.29 -6.15 7.64
C PHE A 98 14.13 -6.83 6.55
N LEU A 99 13.74 -8.04 6.19
CA LEU A 99 14.18 -8.69 4.95
C LEU A 99 13.11 -8.47 3.88
N PHE A 100 13.50 -8.12 2.66
CA PHE A 100 12.56 -7.94 1.56
C PHE A 100 11.72 -9.19 1.29
N THR A 101 12.31 -10.37 1.45
CA THR A 101 11.64 -11.67 1.31
C THR A 101 10.57 -11.93 2.38
N ASP A 102 10.61 -11.21 3.49
CA ASP A 102 9.70 -11.40 4.62
C ASP A 102 8.62 -10.31 4.72
N ILE A 103 8.65 -9.28 3.88
CA ILE A 103 7.67 -8.18 3.92
C ILE A 103 6.23 -8.73 3.83
N ASN A 104 5.95 -9.57 2.83
CA ASN A 104 4.61 -10.14 2.65
C ASN A 104 4.20 -10.98 3.86
N LYS A 105 5.14 -11.73 4.46
CA LYS A 105 4.88 -12.54 5.66
C LYS A 105 4.60 -11.67 6.88
N LEU A 106 5.31 -10.53 7.04
CA LEU A 106 5.05 -9.55 8.10
C LEU A 106 3.64 -8.98 8.00
N PHE A 107 3.22 -8.56 6.80
CA PHE A 107 1.85 -8.09 6.55
C PHE A 107 0.82 -9.18 6.86
N PHE A 108 1.02 -10.39 6.31
CA PHE A 108 0.11 -11.51 6.57
C PHE A 108 0.03 -11.86 8.06
N ASN A 109 1.16 -11.90 8.77
CA ASN A 109 1.20 -12.18 10.19
C ASN A 109 0.41 -11.13 11.00
N SER A 110 0.45 -9.86 10.58
CA SER A 110 -0.36 -8.82 11.21
C SER A 110 -1.86 -9.04 11.01
N ILE A 111 -2.27 -9.51 9.82
CA ILE A 111 -3.66 -9.90 9.55
C ILE A 111 -4.01 -11.15 10.39
N ALA A 112 -3.14 -12.14 10.45
CA ALA A 112 -3.34 -13.35 11.24
C ALA A 112 -3.52 -13.09 12.73
N LYS A 113 -2.94 -12.00 13.25
CA LYS A 113 -3.13 -11.56 14.63
C LYS A 113 -4.48 -10.90 14.87
N ILE A 114 -5.03 -10.23 13.86
CA ILE A 114 -6.41 -9.70 13.92
C ILE A 114 -7.42 -10.83 13.73
N TYR A 115 -7.10 -11.79 12.86
CA TYR A 115 -8.00 -12.86 12.47
C TYR A 115 -7.35 -14.23 12.77
N PRO A 116 -7.57 -14.83 13.95
CA PRO A 116 -6.79 -15.95 14.47
C PRO A 116 -6.97 -17.28 13.71
N PHE A 117 -7.90 -17.38 12.78
CA PHE A 117 -8.03 -18.55 11.90
C PHE A 117 -6.91 -18.64 10.83
N PHE A 118 -6.14 -17.57 10.61
CA PHE A 118 -4.95 -17.63 9.76
C PHE A 118 -3.74 -18.07 10.57
N LYS A 119 -2.96 -19.02 10.04
CA LYS A 119 -1.70 -19.43 10.66
C LYS A 119 -0.58 -18.46 10.28
N PRO A 120 0.14 -17.87 11.24
CA PRO A 120 1.25 -16.98 10.93
C PRO A 120 2.42 -17.73 10.29
N TYR A 121 3.16 -17.06 9.44
CA TYR A 121 4.42 -17.54 8.88
C TYR A 121 5.56 -17.39 9.87
N MET A 122 6.53 -18.31 9.78
CA MET A 122 7.81 -18.13 10.49
C MET A 122 8.63 -17.04 9.79
N ILE A 123 9.10 -16.08 10.56
CA ILE A 123 9.97 -14.99 10.13
C ILE A 123 11.11 -14.79 11.14
N ASN A 124 12.17 -14.12 10.72
CA ASN A 124 13.25 -13.77 11.62
C ASN A 124 12.77 -12.80 12.71
N LYS A 125 13.38 -12.93 13.90
CA LYS A 125 13.04 -12.09 15.05
C LYS A 125 13.44 -10.63 14.83
N ASP A 126 12.80 -9.74 15.58
CA ASP A 126 13.08 -8.31 15.64
C ASP A 126 12.83 -7.55 14.33
N GLN A 127 12.11 -8.15 13.39
CA GLN A 127 11.70 -7.45 12.18
C GLN A 127 10.52 -6.51 12.46
N TYR A 128 10.60 -5.33 11.86
CA TYR A 128 9.49 -4.39 11.81
C TYR A 128 9.58 -3.52 10.56
N ILE A 129 8.43 -3.03 10.13
CA ILE A 129 8.27 -2.07 9.05
C ILE A 129 7.34 -0.95 9.51
N ASN A 130 7.74 0.28 9.23
CA ASN A 130 6.88 1.45 9.27
C ASN A 130 6.70 1.92 7.84
N PHE A 131 5.47 2.12 7.40
CA PHE A 131 5.17 2.46 6.02
C PHE A 131 4.10 3.54 5.91
N ASN A 132 4.21 4.34 4.87
CA ASN A 132 3.22 5.32 4.46
C ASN A 132 3.12 5.30 2.92
N LEU A 133 1.93 5.06 2.41
CA LEU A 133 1.60 5.08 0.99
C LEU A 133 0.51 6.12 0.76
N GLU A 134 0.83 7.17 0.04
CA GLU A 134 -0.15 8.14 -0.45
C GLU A 134 -0.51 7.80 -1.90
N LEU A 135 -1.76 7.50 -2.14
CA LEU A 135 -2.28 7.16 -3.46
C LEU A 135 -2.65 8.43 -4.22
N LYS A 136 -2.32 8.48 -5.49
CA LYS A 136 -2.74 9.56 -6.40
C LYS A 136 -3.87 9.05 -7.30
N SER A 137 -4.84 9.90 -7.53
CA SER A 137 -6.02 9.58 -8.36
C SER A 137 -5.64 9.07 -9.76
N LYS A 138 -4.65 9.70 -10.37
CA LYS A 138 -4.17 9.36 -11.71
C LYS A 138 -3.68 7.91 -11.82
N LEU A 139 -2.96 7.40 -10.80
CA LEU A 139 -2.54 6.00 -10.78
C LEU A 139 -3.75 5.06 -10.75
N VAL A 140 -4.68 5.30 -9.81
CA VAL A 140 -5.83 4.41 -9.63
C VAL A 140 -6.71 4.39 -10.86
N ASN A 141 -6.98 5.56 -11.46
CA ASN A 141 -7.76 5.66 -12.69
C ASN A 141 -7.08 4.95 -13.87
N SER A 142 -5.74 4.98 -13.93
CA SER A 142 -4.99 4.29 -15.00
C SER A 142 -5.01 2.77 -14.87
N LEU A 143 -5.03 2.25 -13.64
CA LEU A 143 -5.06 0.80 -13.36
C LEU A 143 -6.48 0.25 -13.37
N TYR A 144 -7.43 1.03 -12.86
CA TYR A 144 -8.83 0.67 -12.64
C TYR A 144 -9.74 1.82 -13.07
N PRO A 145 -10.06 1.97 -14.37
CA PRO A 145 -10.80 3.12 -14.90
C PRO A 145 -12.18 3.35 -14.27
N ASN A 146 -12.78 2.29 -13.71
CA ASN A 146 -14.07 2.36 -13.04
C ASN A 146 -13.99 2.78 -11.57
N PHE A 147 -12.75 2.94 -11.03
CA PHE A 147 -12.51 3.40 -9.67
C PHE A 147 -12.06 4.85 -9.67
N SER A 148 -12.54 5.62 -8.71
CA SER A 148 -12.07 6.98 -8.45
C SER A 148 -11.77 7.15 -6.98
N ILE A 149 -10.57 7.68 -6.69
CA ILE A 149 -10.13 8.12 -5.36
C ILE A 149 -9.50 9.50 -5.46
N PRO A 150 -9.58 10.35 -4.43
CA PRO A 150 -8.87 11.62 -4.40
C PRO A 150 -7.39 11.46 -4.01
N ASN A 151 -6.59 12.50 -4.32
CA ASN A 151 -5.14 12.51 -4.08
C ASN A 151 -4.70 12.49 -2.61
N ASN A 152 -5.61 12.70 -1.66
CA ASN A 152 -5.34 12.64 -0.22
C ASN A 152 -5.69 11.29 0.42
N SER A 153 -5.76 10.26 -0.39
CA SER A 153 -5.96 8.87 0.04
C SER A 153 -4.64 8.28 0.53
N PHE A 154 -4.64 7.66 1.72
CA PHE A 154 -3.41 7.05 2.24
C PHE A 154 -3.65 5.72 2.96
N ILE A 155 -2.58 4.93 3.00
CA ILE A 155 -2.45 3.70 3.77
C ILE A 155 -1.15 3.80 4.56
N LYS A 156 -1.21 3.75 5.88
CA LYS A 156 -0.01 3.79 6.72
C LYS A 156 -0.08 2.78 7.85
N GLY A 157 1.06 2.43 8.38
CA GLY A 157 1.10 1.51 9.50
C GLY A 157 2.48 1.24 10.03
N LEU A 158 2.50 0.64 11.21
CA LEU A 158 3.65 0.01 11.82
C LEU A 158 3.31 -1.47 12.03
N ILE A 159 4.14 -2.33 11.49
CA ILE A 159 4.00 -3.77 11.62
C ILE A 159 5.27 -4.32 12.25
N SER A 160 5.13 -5.08 13.32
CA SER A 160 6.26 -5.64 14.06
C SER A 160 6.03 -7.12 14.36
N GLU A 161 7.09 -7.90 14.25
CA GLU A 161 7.09 -9.29 14.69
C GLU A 161 6.76 -9.40 16.17
N LYS A 162 7.27 -8.49 17.00
CA LYS A 162 7.09 -8.47 18.47
C LYS A 162 5.75 -7.93 18.97
N ASP A 163 4.80 -7.60 18.12
CA ASP A 163 3.46 -7.09 18.49
C ASP A 163 3.39 -5.73 19.18
N ILE A 164 4.51 -5.12 19.44
CA ILE A 164 4.54 -3.87 20.19
C ILE A 164 4.05 -2.73 19.29
N LYS A 165 2.83 -2.26 19.55
CA LYS A 165 2.21 -1.08 18.90
C LYS A 165 1.95 -1.20 17.40
N SER A 166 1.85 -2.44 16.86
CA SER A 166 1.47 -2.60 15.45
C SER A 166 0.10 -1.97 15.19
N PHE A 167 -0.03 -1.29 14.05
CA PHE A 167 -1.30 -0.75 13.58
C PHE A 167 -1.31 -0.64 12.06
N ILE A 168 -2.49 -0.64 11.47
CA ILE A 168 -2.74 -0.31 10.07
C ILE A 168 -3.87 0.72 10.06
N GLU A 169 -3.67 1.80 9.31
CA GLU A 169 -4.65 2.86 9.11
C GLU A 169 -4.81 3.12 7.62
N ILE A 170 -6.07 3.15 7.16
CA ILE A 170 -6.46 3.50 5.79
C ILE A 170 -7.40 4.69 5.88
N ASN A 171 -7.18 5.70 5.05
CA ASN A 171 -8.07 6.82 4.89
C ASN A 171 -8.30 7.07 3.40
N LEU A 172 -9.55 6.94 2.98
CA LEU A 172 -10.01 7.22 1.63
C LEU A 172 -11.16 8.22 1.73
N PRO A 173 -10.92 9.50 1.47
CA PRO A 173 -11.98 10.52 1.56
C PRO A 173 -13.16 10.23 0.64
N LEU A 174 -12.89 9.57 -0.48
CA LEU A 174 -13.89 9.12 -1.44
C LEU A 174 -13.42 7.83 -2.09
N LEU A 175 -14.34 6.89 -2.28
CA LEU A 175 -14.19 5.75 -3.16
C LEU A 175 -15.45 5.67 -4.03
N GLN A 176 -15.27 5.74 -5.34
CA GLN A 176 -16.35 5.53 -6.30
C GLN A 176 -16.02 4.35 -7.21
N PHE A 177 -17.01 3.49 -7.41
CA PHE A 177 -16.93 2.35 -8.30
C PHE A 177 -18.28 2.20 -9.04
N GLY A 178 -18.31 2.62 -10.31
CA GLY A 178 -19.58 2.70 -11.05
C GLY A 178 -20.57 3.60 -10.32
N ASP A 179 -21.75 3.09 -10.04
CA ASP A 179 -22.83 3.80 -9.35
C ASP A 179 -22.69 3.80 -7.81
N TYR A 180 -21.73 3.05 -7.29
CA TYR A 180 -21.46 3.00 -5.86
C TYR A 180 -20.49 4.12 -5.46
N LYS A 181 -20.81 4.85 -4.39
CA LYS A 181 -19.97 5.89 -3.84
C LYS A 181 -19.91 5.77 -2.32
N LEU A 182 -18.72 5.79 -1.77
CA LEU A 182 -18.45 5.80 -0.33
C LEU A 182 -17.66 7.06 0.02
N GLU A 183 -18.07 7.78 1.07
CA GLU A 183 -17.41 9.01 1.54
C GLU A 183 -16.78 8.82 2.91
N ASN A 184 -15.62 9.46 3.11
CA ASN A 184 -14.87 9.50 4.36
C ASN A 184 -14.63 8.11 4.96
N ILE A 185 -14.11 7.20 4.13
CA ILE A 185 -13.79 5.85 4.56
C ILE A 185 -12.54 5.89 5.43
N SER A 186 -12.64 5.32 6.62
CA SER A 186 -11.49 5.09 7.47
C SER A 186 -11.47 3.65 7.98
N PHE A 187 -10.29 3.06 7.99
CA PHE A 187 -10.05 1.76 8.61
C PHE A 187 -8.92 1.89 9.63
N LYS A 188 -9.09 1.32 10.81
CA LYS A 188 -8.06 1.21 11.85
C LYS A 188 -8.03 -0.20 12.39
N GLY A 189 -6.88 -0.86 12.26
CA GLY A 189 -6.62 -2.18 12.80
C GLY A 189 -5.47 -2.17 13.78
N TYR A 190 -5.62 -2.81 14.94
CA TYR A 190 -4.64 -2.86 16.03
C TYR A 190 -4.34 -4.32 16.44
N PRO A 191 -3.42 -5.02 15.74
CA PRO A 191 -3.14 -6.44 15.99
C PRO A 191 -2.64 -6.77 17.39
N TYR A 192 -2.13 -5.81 18.14
CA TYR A 192 -1.51 -6.01 19.45
C TYR A 192 -2.48 -5.91 20.64
N LYS A 193 -3.71 -5.45 20.43
CA LYS A 193 -4.68 -5.33 21.53
C LYS A 193 -5.26 -6.70 21.90
N LYS A 194 -5.41 -6.99 23.19
CA LYS A 194 -5.99 -8.25 23.69
C LYS A 194 -7.37 -8.57 23.11
N ASN A 195 -8.12 -7.54 22.72
CA ASN A 195 -9.41 -7.65 22.04
C ASN A 195 -9.25 -7.15 20.61
N ASN A 196 -8.27 -7.66 19.88
CA ASN A 196 -7.90 -7.29 18.51
C ASN A 196 -9.07 -6.66 17.75
N ASN A 197 -9.15 -5.35 17.77
CA ASN A 197 -10.28 -4.65 17.19
C ASN A 197 -9.84 -4.04 15.87
N SER A 198 -10.63 -4.24 14.84
CA SER A 198 -10.58 -3.39 13.67
C SER A 198 -11.90 -2.62 13.55
N ASN A 199 -11.78 -1.40 13.07
CA ASN A 199 -12.93 -0.53 12.83
C ASN A 199 -12.85 0.01 11.40
N LEU A 200 -13.86 -0.30 10.62
CA LEU A 200 -14.11 0.28 9.32
C LEU A 200 -15.29 1.24 9.45
N PHE A 201 -15.12 2.46 9.04
CA PHE A 201 -16.14 3.50 9.06
C PHE A 201 -16.27 4.12 7.66
N ALA A 202 -17.49 4.48 7.25
CA ALA A 202 -17.76 5.36 6.13
C ALA A 202 -18.92 6.31 6.51
N SER A 203 -18.74 7.61 6.24
CA SER A 203 -19.77 8.60 6.61
C SER A 203 -21.04 8.47 5.78
N LYS A 204 -20.89 8.10 4.48
CA LYS A 204 -22.03 7.91 3.57
C LYS A 204 -21.74 6.82 2.56
N PHE A 205 -22.77 6.10 2.21
CA PHE A 205 -22.81 5.16 1.10
C PHE A 205 -23.99 5.52 0.20
N PHE A 206 -23.71 5.70 -1.08
CA PHE A 206 -24.70 6.01 -2.11
C PHE A 206 -24.83 4.79 -3.03
N TYR A 207 -26.06 4.39 -3.27
CA TYR A 207 -26.40 3.32 -4.19
C TYR A 207 -27.84 3.50 -4.69
N ASP A 208 -28.01 3.53 -6.01
CA ASP A 208 -29.32 3.60 -6.67
C ASP A 208 -30.24 4.68 -6.09
N GLY A 209 -29.71 5.91 -5.94
CA GLY A 209 -30.43 7.04 -5.38
C GLY A 209 -30.66 7.01 -3.87
N ASN A 210 -30.29 5.92 -3.19
CA ASN A 210 -30.38 5.78 -1.74
C ASN A 210 -29.09 6.24 -1.06
N VAL A 211 -29.22 6.79 0.15
CA VAL A 211 -28.08 7.18 0.98
C VAL A 211 -28.19 6.51 2.34
N ILE A 212 -27.13 5.79 2.71
CA ILE A 212 -26.96 5.23 4.05
C ILE A 212 -25.84 5.98 4.74
N SER A 213 -26.08 6.46 5.96
CA SER A 213 -25.08 7.22 6.72
C SER A 213 -24.48 6.43 7.86
N ASP A 214 -23.32 6.91 8.32
CA ASP A 214 -22.62 6.43 9.51
C ASP A 214 -22.43 4.91 9.53
N LEU A 215 -22.03 4.35 8.39
CA LEU A 215 -21.71 2.93 8.33
C LEU A 215 -20.48 2.65 9.20
N SER A 216 -20.63 1.69 10.08
CA SER A 216 -19.54 1.22 10.93
C SER A 216 -19.55 -0.28 11.01
N LEU A 217 -18.40 -0.91 10.75
CA LEU A 217 -18.16 -2.32 10.94
C LEU A 217 -17.00 -2.47 11.93
N ILE A 218 -17.31 -2.94 13.11
CA ILE A 218 -16.33 -3.23 14.15
C ILE A 218 -16.16 -4.74 14.23
N SER A 219 -14.91 -5.20 14.14
CA SER A 219 -14.59 -6.60 14.44
C SER A 219 -13.79 -6.69 15.73
N TYR A 220 -14.07 -7.70 16.52
CA TYR A 220 -13.31 -8.03 17.70
C TYR A 220 -13.19 -9.53 17.88
N VAL A 221 -12.06 -9.96 18.41
CA VAL A 221 -11.78 -11.36 18.69
C VAL A 221 -12.08 -11.63 20.15
N ASN A 222 -12.96 -12.57 20.40
CA ASN A 222 -13.26 -13.05 21.74
C ASN A 222 -12.91 -14.54 21.81
N LYS A 223 -11.81 -14.88 22.50
CA LYS A 223 -11.19 -16.21 22.50
C LYS A 223 -10.84 -16.61 21.06
N ASP A 224 -11.43 -17.64 20.50
CA ASP A 224 -11.18 -18.12 19.14
C ASP A 224 -12.31 -17.75 18.16
N LYS A 225 -13.18 -16.82 18.55
CA LYS A 225 -14.31 -16.35 17.72
C LYS A 225 -14.06 -14.92 17.25
N LEU A 226 -14.42 -14.67 16.01
CA LEU A 226 -14.44 -13.35 15.41
C LEU A 226 -15.88 -12.86 15.41
N ASP A 227 -16.13 -11.83 16.19
CA ASP A 227 -17.42 -11.18 16.28
C ASP A 227 -17.44 -9.90 15.44
N PHE A 228 -18.54 -9.61 14.77
CA PHE A 228 -18.75 -8.41 14.00
C PHE A 228 -19.94 -7.63 14.54
N GLN A 229 -19.77 -6.31 14.66
CA GLN A 229 -20.85 -5.40 14.93
C GLN A 229 -20.99 -4.43 13.76
N PHE A 230 -22.13 -4.51 13.08
CA PHE A 230 -22.48 -3.57 12.01
C PHE A 230 -23.48 -2.53 12.55
N LYS A 231 -23.24 -1.27 12.22
CA LYS A 231 -24.17 -0.16 12.48
C LYS A 231 -24.30 0.66 11.21
N ALA A 232 -25.50 1.11 10.95
CA ALA A 232 -25.83 2.04 9.87
C ALA A 232 -27.04 2.86 10.26
N ASN A 233 -27.07 4.15 9.87
CA ASN A 233 -28.23 5.01 9.98
C ASN A 233 -28.79 5.19 8.58
N ASN A 234 -30.08 4.97 8.42
CA ASN A 234 -30.74 5.23 7.16
C ASN A 234 -31.08 6.72 7.06
N ILE A 235 -30.77 7.31 5.94
CA ILE A 235 -31.25 8.65 5.57
C ILE A 235 -32.02 8.46 4.28
N ASN A 236 -33.23 8.92 4.26
CA ASN A 236 -34.16 8.89 3.12
C ASN A 236 -33.55 9.47 1.84
#